data_83e2ac3ca1a674d2832214f951a5cda2
#
_entry.id   83e2ac3ca1a674d2832214f951a5cda2
#
_cell.length_a   1.000
_cell.length_b   1.000
_cell.length_c   1.000
_cell.angle_alpha   90.00
_cell.angle_beta   90.00
_cell.angle_gamma   90.00
#
_symmetry.space_group_name_H-M   'P 1'
#
loop_
_entity.id
_entity.type
_entity.pdbx_description
1 polymer ?
#
loop_
_entity_poly.entity_id
_entity_poly.type
_entity_poly.pdbx_seq_one_letter_code
_entity_poly.pdbx_strand_id
1 'polypeptide(L)'
;MSSKSRTKLFAAQKKILDTRAASQYNNSVRLQPPKVVTPSKWLTPEYDGRYRGRYLQMAKDAARRHGIPENLFLRLVQQESNWNPQAKSHKGALGLAQLMPQTARLLRVDPLDPAENLEGGARYLKEQYRTFGTWRLALAAYNAGPGAVKKYGGVPPFRETQNYVKVIGGG
;
A
#
# COMPACT_ATOMS: atom_id res chain seq x y z
N MET A 1 11.02 27.33 62.67
CA MET A 1 10.53 27.80 61.38
C MET A 1 9.70 26.69 60.74
N SER A 2 8.47 27.02 60.41
CA SER A 2 7.36 26.07 60.19
C SER A 2 7.50 25.24 58.93
N SER A 3 7.28 23.92 59.05
CA SER A 3 7.23 22.90 58.00
C SER A 3 6.32 23.26 56.80
N LYS A 4 5.32 24.08 57.00
CA LYS A 4 4.37 24.57 56.00
C LYS A 4 4.97 25.49 54.91
N SER A 5 6.07 26.23 55.24
CA SER A 5 6.75 27.09 54.24
C SER A 5 7.59 26.30 53.24
N ARG A 6 8.22 25.21 53.66
CA ARG A 6 9.02 24.34 52.78
C ARG A 6 8.16 23.62 51.77
N THR A 7 6.97 23.13 52.18
CA THR A 7 6.04 22.42 51.29
C THR A 7 5.47 23.35 50.20
N LYS A 8 5.18 24.62 50.52
CA LYS A 8 4.73 25.61 49.53
C LYS A 8 5.82 26.00 48.51
N LEU A 9 7.08 26.08 48.93
CA LEU A 9 8.22 26.36 48.04
C LEU A 9 8.47 25.17 47.09
N PHE A 10 8.38 23.95 47.56
CA PHE A 10 8.52 22.75 46.73
C PHE A 10 7.39 22.62 45.69
N ALA A 11 6.15 22.92 46.09
CA ALA A 11 5.01 22.89 45.17
C ALA A 11 5.12 23.97 44.06
N ALA A 12 5.62 25.16 44.38
CA ALA A 12 5.86 26.25 43.43
C ALA A 12 7.00 25.90 42.46
N GLN A 13 8.09 25.29 42.92
CA GLN A 13 9.19 24.86 42.07
C GLN A 13 8.78 23.72 41.13
N LYS A 14 7.99 22.75 41.61
CA LYS A 14 7.48 21.67 40.78
C LYS A 14 6.59 22.20 39.65
N LYS A 15 5.70 23.15 39.96
CA LYS A 15 4.81 23.78 38.97
C LYS A 15 5.56 24.55 37.87
N ILE A 16 6.69 25.19 38.21
CA ILE A 16 7.54 25.92 37.24
C ILE A 16 8.33 24.92 36.35
N LEU A 17 8.79 23.80 36.91
CA LEU A 17 9.48 22.76 36.16
C LEU A 17 8.53 22.03 35.18
N ASP A 18 7.32 21.72 35.63
CA ASP A 18 6.32 21.06 34.79
C ASP A 18 5.84 21.96 33.62
N THR A 19 5.70 23.27 33.85
CA THR A 19 5.34 24.22 32.78
C THR A 19 6.47 24.48 31.81
N ARG A 20 7.72 24.49 32.23
CA ARG A 20 8.87 24.62 31.32
C ARG A 20 9.09 23.33 30.50
N ALA A 21 8.92 22.17 31.11
CA ALA A 21 8.97 20.90 30.40
C ALA A 21 7.85 20.79 29.37
N ALA A 22 6.63 21.16 29.73
CA ALA A 22 5.48 21.13 28.82
C ALA A 22 5.65 22.08 27.61
N SER A 23 6.21 23.29 27.83
CA SER A 23 6.46 24.23 26.72
C SER A 23 7.62 23.79 25.80
N GLN A 24 8.63 23.10 26.34
CA GLN A 24 9.70 22.51 25.54
C GLN A 24 9.19 21.34 24.70
N TYR A 25 8.26 20.53 25.23
CA TYR A 25 7.64 19.42 24.49
C TYR A 25 6.72 19.90 23.38
N ASN A 26 5.97 20.99 23.60
CA ASN A 26 5.10 21.56 22.57
C ASN A 26 5.85 22.20 21.40
N ASN A 27 7.11 22.58 21.55
CA ASN A 27 7.94 23.16 20.48
C ASN A 27 8.87 22.13 19.82
N SER A 28 8.87 20.89 20.26
CA SER A 28 9.65 19.81 19.62
C SER A 28 8.95 19.25 18.42
N VAL A 29 8.95 19.99 17.31
CA VAL A 29 8.51 19.51 15.99
C VAL A 29 9.28 18.24 15.54
N ARG A 30 10.37 17.91 16.23
CA ARG A 30 11.23 16.74 15.92
C ARG A 30 10.71 15.38 16.40
N LEU A 31 9.68 15.33 17.27
CA LEU A 31 9.16 14.09 17.84
C LEU A 31 7.71 13.79 17.42
N GLN A 32 7.12 14.61 16.57
CA GLN A 32 5.91 14.19 15.89
C GLN A 32 6.35 13.18 14.82
N PRO A 33 5.80 11.94 14.81
CA PRO A 33 5.97 11.08 13.68
C PRO A 33 5.57 11.88 12.45
N PRO A 34 6.34 11.82 11.35
CA PRO A 34 5.99 12.55 10.14
C PRO A 34 4.51 12.28 9.90
N LYS A 35 3.68 13.35 9.85
CA LYS A 35 2.32 13.21 9.35
C LYS A 35 2.50 12.50 8.04
N VAL A 36 2.11 11.22 8.02
CA VAL A 36 1.97 10.50 6.78
C VAL A 36 0.93 11.31 6.02
N VAL A 37 1.42 12.21 5.18
CA VAL A 37 0.60 12.82 4.15
C VAL A 37 0.28 11.63 3.25
N THR A 38 -0.76 10.89 3.62
CA THR A 38 -1.43 10.06 2.64
C THR A 38 -1.75 11.02 1.52
N PRO A 39 -1.19 10.80 0.30
CA PRO A 39 -1.58 11.62 -0.82
C PRO A 39 -3.10 11.48 -0.96
N SER A 40 -3.83 12.41 -0.33
CA SER A 40 -5.25 12.53 -0.49
C SER A 40 -5.48 12.92 -1.94
N LYS A 41 -6.02 12.04 -2.71
CA LYS A 41 -6.70 12.19 -3.98
C LYS A 41 -6.33 11.18 -5.05
N TRP A 42 -5.91 10.01 -4.67
CA TRP A 42 -6.37 8.85 -5.40
C TRP A 42 -7.56 8.30 -4.60
N LEU A 43 -8.74 8.85 -4.84
CA LEU A 43 -9.99 8.19 -4.52
C LEU A 43 -10.00 6.94 -5.41
N THR A 44 -9.31 5.89 -4.96
CA THR A 44 -9.49 4.57 -5.57
C THR A 44 -10.95 4.26 -5.38
N PRO A 45 -11.71 4.05 -6.47
CA PRO A 45 -13.11 3.70 -6.33
C PRO A 45 -13.25 2.53 -5.36
N GLU A 46 -14.34 2.50 -4.62
CA GLU A 46 -14.63 1.36 -3.76
C GLU A 46 -14.65 0.06 -4.57
N TYR A 47 -14.25 -1.02 -3.94
CA TYR A 47 -14.39 -2.34 -4.53
C TYR A 47 -15.88 -2.72 -4.53
N ASP A 48 -16.49 -2.66 -5.69
CA ASP A 48 -17.90 -2.98 -5.96
C ASP A 48 -18.13 -4.43 -6.44
N GLY A 49 -17.04 -5.21 -6.52
CA GLY A 49 -17.08 -6.60 -6.93
C GLY A 49 -17.97 -7.47 -6.02
N ARG A 50 -18.59 -8.50 -6.60
CA ARG A 50 -19.52 -9.39 -5.89
C ARG A 50 -18.84 -10.50 -5.08
N TYR A 51 -17.53 -10.72 -5.29
CA TYR A 51 -16.82 -11.78 -4.60
C TYR A 51 -16.74 -11.52 -3.08
N ARG A 52 -17.14 -12.54 -2.30
CA ARG A 52 -17.13 -12.52 -0.82
C ARG A 52 -16.48 -13.79 -0.25
N GLY A 53 -15.76 -14.53 -1.08
CA GLY A 53 -15.10 -15.77 -0.67
C GLY A 53 -13.84 -15.57 0.17
N ARG A 54 -13.23 -16.69 0.56
CA ARG A 54 -12.07 -16.73 1.47
C ARG A 54 -10.85 -15.91 1.01
N TYR A 55 -10.66 -15.72 -0.29
CA TYR A 55 -9.51 -14.98 -0.81
C TYR A 55 -9.65 -13.46 -0.65
N LEU A 56 -10.87 -12.95 -0.43
CA LEU A 56 -11.09 -11.52 -0.20
C LEU A 56 -10.32 -11.01 1.02
N GLN A 57 -10.45 -11.74 2.14
CA GLN A 57 -9.73 -11.35 3.37
C GLN A 57 -8.22 -11.49 3.20
N MET A 58 -7.76 -12.57 2.57
CA MET A 58 -6.33 -12.77 2.27
C MET A 58 -5.74 -11.61 1.45
N ALA A 59 -6.48 -11.15 0.43
CA ALA A 59 -6.06 -10.02 -0.41
C ALA A 59 -6.03 -8.70 0.37
N LYS A 60 -7.02 -8.44 1.24
CA LYS A 60 -7.01 -7.28 2.13
C LYS A 60 -5.80 -7.28 3.06
N ASP A 61 -5.50 -8.42 3.66
CA ASP A 61 -4.38 -8.56 4.58
C ASP A 61 -3.03 -8.38 3.87
N ALA A 62 -2.87 -8.92 2.66
CA ALA A 62 -1.71 -8.69 1.83
C ALA A 62 -1.56 -7.20 1.46
N ALA A 63 -2.64 -6.54 1.06
CA ALA A 63 -2.64 -5.11 0.76
C ALA A 63 -2.20 -4.26 1.97
N ARG A 64 -2.73 -4.56 3.16
CA ARG A 64 -2.35 -3.87 4.41
C ARG A 64 -0.89 -4.05 4.75
N ARG A 65 -0.38 -5.30 4.70
CA ARG A 65 1.04 -5.60 4.99
C ARG A 65 2.00 -4.80 4.12
N HIS A 66 1.63 -4.57 2.86
CA HIS A 66 2.46 -3.82 1.91
C HIS A 66 2.08 -2.33 1.78
N GLY A 67 1.13 -1.83 2.58
CA GLY A 67 0.69 -0.43 2.53
C GLY A 67 0.12 -0.04 1.17
N ILE A 68 -0.72 -0.92 0.61
CA ILE A 68 -1.47 -0.69 -0.63
C ILE A 68 -2.92 -0.36 -0.24
N PRO A 69 -3.59 0.62 -0.90
CA PRO A 69 -5.01 0.81 -0.72
C PRO A 69 -5.79 -0.48 -1.00
N GLU A 70 -6.57 -0.97 -0.03
CA GLU A 70 -7.26 -2.25 -0.14
C GLU A 70 -8.09 -2.34 -1.42
N ASN A 71 -8.93 -1.33 -1.67
CA ASN A 71 -9.80 -1.30 -2.84
C ASN A 71 -9.02 -1.40 -4.16
N LEU A 72 -7.84 -0.78 -4.23
CA LEU A 72 -6.97 -0.86 -5.40
C LEU A 72 -6.54 -2.31 -5.66
N PHE A 73 -6.06 -2.99 -4.62
CA PHE A 73 -5.57 -4.36 -4.76
C PHE A 73 -6.69 -5.37 -5.03
N LEU A 74 -7.88 -5.18 -4.40
CA LEU A 74 -9.04 -6.02 -4.66
C LEU A 74 -9.52 -5.89 -6.12
N ARG A 75 -9.52 -4.69 -6.67
CA ARG A 75 -9.86 -4.44 -8.08
C ARG A 75 -8.82 -5.03 -9.02
N LEU A 76 -7.54 -4.98 -8.65
CA LEU A 76 -6.47 -5.65 -9.40
C LEU A 76 -6.74 -7.17 -9.46
N VAL A 77 -6.95 -7.83 -8.34
CA VAL A 77 -7.21 -9.28 -8.31
C VAL A 77 -8.48 -9.64 -9.09
N GLN A 78 -9.53 -8.84 -8.98
CA GLN A 78 -10.74 -9.00 -9.79
C GLN A 78 -10.43 -8.93 -11.28
N GLN A 79 -9.62 -7.96 -11.72
CA GLN A 79 -9.25 -7.76 -13.13
C GLN A 79 -8.34 -8.87 -13.64
N GLU A 80 -7.39 -9.35 -12.82
CA GLU A 80 -6.40 -10.35 -13.21
C GLU A 80 -7.00 -11.75 -13.39
N SER A 81 -7.81 -12.19 -12.43
CA SER A 81 -8.25 -13.59 -12.38
C SER A 81 -9.75 -13.79 -12.19
N ASN A 82 -10.48 -12.70 -11.95
CA ASN A 82 -11.85 -12.78 -11.45
C ASN A 82 -11.97 -13.70 -10.21
N TRP A 83 -10.97 -13.65 -9.33
CA TRP A 83 -10.86 -14.45 -8.12
C TRP A 83 -10.69 -15.97 -8.35
N ASN A 84 -10.27 -16.37 -9.56
CA ASN A 84 -9.97 -17.76 -9.86
C ASN A 84 -8.52 -18.09 -9.48
N PRO A 85 -8.26 -18.93 -8.44
CA PRO A 85 -6.91 -19.27 -8.03
C PRO A 85 -6.16 -20.15 -9.06
N GLN A 86 -6.87 -20.77 -9.99
CA GLN A 86 -6.31 -21.63 -11.04
C GLN A 86 -6.20 -20.89 -12.38
N ALA A 87 -6.42 -19.59 -12.40
CA ALA A 87 -6.31 -18.80 -13.63
C ALA A 87 -4.91 -18.89 -14.23
N LYS A 88 -4.86 -19.14 -15.54
CA LYS A 88 -3.63 -19.16 -16.33
C LYS A 88 -3.84 -18.36 -17.60
N SER A 89 -3.02 -17.36 -17.84
CA SER A 89 -3.07 -16.57 -19.07
C SER A 89 -2.36 -17.26 -20.24
N HIS A 90 -2.63 -16.85 -21.46
CA HIS A 90 -1.91 -17.31 -22.65
C HIS A 90 -0.40 -17.04 -22.57
N LYS A 91 0.03 -16.01 -21.85
CA LYS A 91 1.45 -15.67 -21.62
C LYS A 91 2.05 -16.45 -20.45
N GLY A 92 1.26 -17.28 -19.75
CA GLY A 92 1.73 -18.11 -18.65
C GLY A 92 1.68 -17.46 -17.28
N ALA A 93 1.00 -16.33 -17.11
CA ALA A 93 0.73 -15.76 -15.79
C ALA A 93 -0.21 -16.66 -14.99
N LEU A 94 0.00 -16.77 -13.68
CA LEU A 94 -0.63 -17.77 -12.82
C LEU A 94 -1.33 -17.16 -11.61
N GLY A 95 -2.48 -17.74 -11.25
CA GLY A 95 -3.19 -17.55 -9.99
C GLY A 95 -3.96 -16.25 -9.87
N LEU A 96 -4.32 -15.91 -8.64
CA LEU A 96 -5.21 -14.78 -8.29
C LEU A 96 -4.70 -13.43 -8.78
N ALA A 97 -3.40 -13.16 -8.60
CA ALA A 97 -2.74 -11.92 -9.00
C ALA A 97 -1.97 -12.03 -10.32
N GLN A 98 -2.13 -13.14 -11.04
CA GLN A 98 -1.52 -13.39 -12.37
C GLN A 98 -0.02 -13.10 -12.41
N LEU A 99 0.73 -13.73 -11.50
CA LEU A 99 2.18 -13.61 -11.49
C LEU A 99 2.82 -14.42 -12.62
N MET A 100 3.72 -13.79 -13.36
CA MET A 100 4.59 -14.50 -14.29
C MET A 100 5.52 -15.44 -13.51
N PRO A 101 5.82 -16.65 -14.01
CA PRO A 101 6.70 -17.61 -13.32
C PRO A 101 8.07 -17.04 -12.96
N GLN A 102 8.62 -16.19 -13.82
CA GLN A 102 9.88 -15.51 -13.56
C GLN A 102 9.76 -14.52 -12.38
N THR A 103 8.69 -13.75 -12.34
CA THR A 103 8.40 -12.82 -11.23
C THR A 103 8.20 -13.58 -9.93
N ALA A 104 7.41 -14.67 -9.94
CA ALA A 104 7.19 -15.50 -8.76
C ALA A 104 8.52 -16.06 -8.20
N ARG A 105 9.43 -16.51 -9.07
CA ARG A 105 10.77 -16.98 -8.67
C ARG A 105 11.61 -15.87 -8.03
N LEU A 106 11.63 -14.68 -8.61
CA LEU A 106 12.34 -13.53 -8.05
C LEU A 106 11.80 -13.12 -6.67
N LEU A 107 10.48 -13.22 -6.51
CA LEU A 107 9.78 -12.96 -5.26
C LEU A 107 9.86 -14.12 -4.27
N ARG A 108 10.35 -15.29 -4.67
CA ARG A 108 10.41 -16.53 -3.87
C ARG A 108 9.04 -16.93 -3.31
N VAL A 109 8.04 -16.94 -4.17
CA VAL A 109 6.67 -17.37 -3.85
C VAL A 109 6.23 -18.48 -4.80
N ASP A 110 5.39 -19.39 -4.30
CA ASP A 110 4.69 -20.36 -5.13
C ASP A 110 3.48 -19.67 -5.78
N PRO A 111 3.47 -19.46 -7.12
CA PRO A 111 2.35 -18.82 -7.79
C PRO A 111 1.07 -19.68 -7.81
N LEU A 112 1.15 -20.96 -7.47
CA LEU A 112 0.01 -21.87 -7.40
C LEU A 112 -0.63 -21.90 -6.00
N ASP A 113 0.09 -21.48 -4.96
CA ASP A 113 -0.51 -21.26 -3.65
C ASP A 113 -1.24 -19.92 -3.61
N PRO A 114 -2.55 -19.89 -3.32
CA PRO A 114 -3.33 -18.65 -3.35
C PRO A 114 -2.83 -17.57 -2.37
N ALA A 115 -2.36 -17.95 -1.19
CA ALA A 115 -1.87 -17.00 -0.19
C ALA A 115 -0.53 -16.39 -0.62
N GLU A 116 0.39 -17.23 -1.09
CA GLU A 116 1.70 -16.79 -1.59
C GLU A 116 1.57 -15.98 -2.88
N ASN A 117 0.63 -16.34 -3.75
CA ASN A 117 0.34 -15.59 -4.97
C ASN A 117 -0.16 -14.17 -4.67
N LEU A 118 -1.12 -14.02 -3.74
CA LEU A 118 -1.60 -12.71 -3.31
C LEU A 118 -0.51 -11.88 -2.63
N GLU A 119 0.28 -12.50 -1.77
CA GLU A 119 1.41 -11.86 -1.10
C GLU A 119 2.46 -11.38 -2.11
N GLY A 120 2.82 -12.23 -3.06
CA GLY A 120 3.75 -11.90 -4.15
C GLY A 120 3.22 -10.77 -5.04
N GLY A 121 1.94 -10.84 -5.40
CA GLY A 121 1.27 -9.79 -6.20
C GLY A 121 1.26 -8.43 -5.49
N ALA A 122 0.93 -8.40 -4.21
CA ALA A 122 0.95 -7.18 -3.41
C ALA A 122 2.37 -6.61 -3.31
N ARG A 123 3.36 -7.46 -3.00
CA ARG A 123 4.77 -7.04 -2.93
C ARG A 123 5.26 -6.49 -4.26
N TYR A 124 4.97 -7.16 -5.37
CA TYR A 124 5.36 -6.70 -6.71
C TYR A 124 4.72 -5.36 -7.06
N LEU A 125 3.43 -5.19 -6.80
CA LEU A 125 2.76 -3.89 -7.02
C LEU A 125 3.38 -2.77 -6.18
N LYS A 126 3.73 -3.05 -4.92
CA LYS A 126 4.41 -2.08 -4.06
C LYS A 126 5.80 -1.71 -4.55
N GLU A 127 6.56 -2.66 -5.09
CA GLU A 127 7.86 -2.39 -5.73
C GLU A 127 7.71 -1.47 -6.93
N GLN A 128 6.68 -1.68 -7.77
CA GLN A 128 6.39 -0.78 -8.88
C GLN A 128 6.01 0.62 -8.38
N TYR A 129 5.21 0.72 -7.31
CA TYR A 129 4.89 2.01 -6.71
C TYR A 129 6.14 2.74 -6.19
N ARG A 130 7.05 2.03 -5.54
CA ARG A 130 8.33 2.63 -5.08
C ARG A 130 9.18 3.13 -6.23
N THR A 131 9.15 2.43 -7.36
CA THR A 131 9.93 2.78 -8.56
C THR A 131 9.35 3.99 -9.30
N PHE A 132 8.02 4.09 -9.40
CA PHE A 132 7.36 5.06 -10.27
C PHE A 132 6.62 6.18 -9.52
N GLY A 133 6.47 6.09 -8.20
CA GLY A 133 5.93 7.14 -7.34
C GLY A 133 4.41 7.29 -7.35
N THR A 134 3.69 6.70 -8.29
CA THR A 134 2.23 6.77 -8.37
C THR A 134 1.59 5.42 -8.61
N TRP A 135 0.39 5.19 -8.07
CA TRP A 135 -0.37 3.95 -8.30
C TRP A 135 -0.73 3.76 -9.77
N ARG A 136 -1.00 4.86 -10.48
CA ARG A 136 -1.29 4.82 -11.92
C ARG A 136 -0.14 4.20 -12.72
N LEU A 137 1.09 4.63 -12.47
CA LEU A 137 2.28 4.09 -13.13
C LEU A 137 2.65 2.71 -12.60
N ALA A 138 2.40 2.44 -11.31
CA ALA A 138 2.58 1.11 -10.74
C ALA A 138 1.67 0.07 -11.39
N LEU A 139 0.40 0.39 -11.61
CA LEU A 139 -0.55 -0.46 -12.33
C LEU A 139 -0.11 -0.69 -13.79
N ALA A 140 0.33 0.37 -14.46
CA ALA A 140 0.86 0.26 -15.83
C ALA A 140 2.09 -0.66 -15.88
N ALA A 141 3.00 -0.53 -14.91
CA ALA A 141 4.19 -1.39 -14.81
C ALA A 141 3.84 -2.84 -14.43
N TYR A 142 2.82 -3.03 -13.60
CA TYR A 142 2.32 -4.36 -13.26
C TYR A 142 1.84 -5.11 -14.51
N ASN A 143 1.04 -4.44 -15.34
CA ASN A 143 0.46 -5.04 -16.56
C ASN A 143 1.45 -5.11 -17.73
N ALA A 144 2.12 -4.00 -18.07
CA ALA A 144 2.97 -3.90 -19.26
C ALA A 144 4.47 -4.15 -18.98
N GLY A 145 4.85 -4.28 -17.71
CA GLY A 145 6.24 -4.37 -17.27
C GLY A 145 6.88 -2.98 -17.04
N PRO A 146 7.82 -2.89 -16.07
CA PRO A 146 8.50 -1.63 -15.74
C PRO A 146 9.33 -1.06 -16.89
N GLY A 147 9.86 -1.92 -17.77
CA GLY A 147 10.61 -1.50 -18.96
C GLY A 147 9.78 -0.69 -19.92
N ALA A 148 8.52 -1.05 -20.14
CA ALA A 148 7.60 -0.30 -21.00
C ALA A 148 7.29 1.09 -20.42
N VAL A 149 7.00 1.17 -19.11
CA VAL A 149 6.74 2.45 -18.44
C VAL A 149 7.95 3.38 -18.51
N LYS A 150 9.16 2.87 -18.30
CA LYS A 150 10.40 3.64 -18.45
C LYS A 150 10.59 4.11 -19.88
N LYS A 151 10.40 3.23 -20.87
CA LYS A 151 10.58 3.54 -22.31
C LYS A 151 9.66 4.68 -22.75
N TYR A 152 8.41 4.69 -22.31
CA TYR A 152 7.42 5.68 -22.71
C TYR A 152 7.34 6.89 -21.76
N GLY A 153 8.07 6.88 -20.66
CA GLY A 153 8.02 7.96 -19.66
C GLY A 153 6.66 8.12 -18.98
N GLY A 154 5.82 7.08 -19.01
CA GLY A 154 4.45 7.15 -18.51
C GLY A 154 3.67 5.86 -18.78
N VAL A 155 2.34 5.93 -18.75
CA VAL A 155 1.50 4.80 -19.15
C VAL A 155 1.73 4.53 -20.64
N PRO A 156 2.18 3.31 -21.01
CA PRO A 156 2.43 2.97 -22.41
C PRO A 156 1.17 3.12 -23.28
N PRO A 157 1.29 3.47 -24.56
CA PRO A 157 0.15 3.64 -25.47
C PRO A 157 -0.44 2.30 -25.92
N PHE A 158 -0.45 1.31 -25.02
CA PHE A 158 -1.07 0.02 -25.25
C PHE A 158 -2.52 0.06 -24.76
N ARG A 159 -3.46 -0.20 -25.64
CA ARG A 159 -4.90 -0.17 -25.35
C ARG A 159 -5.25 -1.02 -24.12
N GLU A 160 -4.67 -2.21 -24.01
CA GLU A 160 -4.84 -3.11 -22.86
C GLU A 160 -4.40 -2.43 -21.55
N THR A 161 -3.18 -1.88 -21.51
CA THR A 161 -2.62 -1.25 -20.32
C THR A 161 -3.37 0.03 -19.92
N GLN A 162 -3.75 0.86 -20.91
CA GLN A 162 -4.55 2.05 -20.64
C GLN A 162 -5.92 1.70 -20.01
N ASN A 163 -6.59 0.68 -20.58
CA ASN A 163 -7.86 0.20 -20.03
C ASN A 163 -7.69 -0.43 -18.63
N TYR A 164 -6.63 -1.21 -18.43
CA TYR A 164 -6.28 -1.80 -17.14
C TYR A 164 -6.14 -0.74 -16.04
N VAL A 165 -5.34 0.30 -16.32
CA VAL A 165 -5.13 1.42 -15.39
C VAL A 165 -6.44 2.15 -15.10
N LYS A 166 -7.26 2.39 -16.10
CA LYS A 166 -8.56 3.05 -15.97
C LYS A 166 -9.54 2.24 -15.12
N VAL A 167 -9.67 0.95 -15.41
CA VAL A 167 -10.60 0.06 -14.70
C VAL A 167 -10.23 -0.10 -13.24
N ILE A 168 -8.95 -0.24 -12.92
CA ILE A 168 -8.51 -0.45 -11.53
C ILE A 168 -8.36 0.88 -10.79
N GLY A 169 -7.79 1.89 -11.43
CA GLY A 169 -7.47 3.17 -10.79
C GLY A 169 -8.65 4.14 -10.69
N GLY A 170 -9.72 3.94 -11.47
CA GLY A 170 -10.85 4.88 -11.53
C GLY A 170 -10.45 6.16 -12.27
N GLY A 171 -10.23 6.07 -13.55
CA GLY A 171 -9.67 7.12 -14.39
C GLY A 171 -10.58 8.26 -14.70
#